data_1f81db1d4c354d82945627d0f3dd1095
#
_entry.id   1f81db1d4c354d82945627d0f3dd1095
#
_cell.length_a   1.000
_cell.length_b   1.000
_cell.length_c   1.000
_cell.angle_alpha   90.00
_cell.angle_beta   90.00
_cell.angle_gamma   90.00
#
_symmetry.space_group_name_H-M   'P 1'
#
loop_
_entity.id
_entity.type
_entity.pdbx_description
1 polymer ?
#
loop_
_entity_poly.entity_id
_entity_poly.type
_entity_poly.pdbx_seq_one_letter_code
_entity_poly.pdbx_strand_id
1 'polypeptide(L)'
;MHPNYLLSVDKHTISVFGSTGFIGSHFVSFSKNPVVAMKRDEIQSLTKRIIYFIGTNHNYNVLENYLLDVQVNLVHFLEVLNASRTLHKELEITLVSSWFVYGDGEIPYKESQHCNPKGFYSITKYTAEMLLQSYCKTFGLNYRIIRLGNVFGPGDKSISSKKNALQFLIRRIQRNESIDLYEGGDIIRDFIHVTDVVHGLDLILNKSELNQIYNLGSGVPTNMGKLLKEYAKETNSGSLINSKATPEFHTVVQVKNAYLDTEKIRSLGFEISLPISSQTLKDLL
;
A
#
# COMPACT_ATOMS: atom_id res chain seq x y z
N MET A 1 -7.37 23.77 -21.50
CA MET A 1 -8.59 23.26 -20.81
C MET A 1 -9.44 24.44 -20.42
N HIS A 2 -10.75 24.39 -20.69
CA HIS A 2 -11.66 25.53 -20.44
C HIS A 2 -11.81 25.79 -18.93
N PRO A 3 -11.75 27.05 -18.47
CA PRO A 3 -11.89 27.43 -17.04
C PRO A 3 -13.21 27.01 -16.38
N ASN A 4 -14.23 26.68 -17.18
CA ASN A 4 -15.58 26.36 -16.69
C ASN A 4 -15.75 24.95 -16.13
N TYR A 5 -14.76 24.05 -16.26
CA TYR A 5 -14.86 22.68 -15.71
C TYR A 5 -14.62 22.61 -14.20
N LEU A 6 -13.92 23.61 -13.62
CA LEU A 6 -13.59 23.64 -12.20
C LEU A 6 -14.76 24.08 -11.29
N LEU A 7 -15.84 24.65 -11.86
CA LEU A 7 -16.95 25.23 -11.08
C LEU A 7 -18.07 24.24 -10.71
N SER A 8 -18.03 22.98 -11.20
CA SER A 8 -19.10 22.00 -10.97
C SER A 8 -18.68 20.76 -10.16
N VAL A 9 -17.41 20.66 -9.74
CA VAL A 9 -16.94 19.50 -8.98
C VAL A 9 -17.30 19.70 -7.52
N ASP A 10 -18.05 18.76 -6.93
CA ASP A 10 -18.37 18.75 -5.50
C ASP A 10 -17.08 18.90 -4.67
N LYS A 11 -17.11 19.79 -3.67
CA LYS A 11 -16.00 20.07 -2.75
C LYS A 11 -15.48 18.81 -2.02
N HIS A 12 -16.28 17.77 -1.95
CA HIS A 12 -15.92 16.48 -1.36
C HIS A 12 -15.27 15.51 -2.36
N THR A 13 -15.29 15.81 -3.66
CA THR A 13 -14.69 14.97 -4.69
C THR A 13 -13.18 14.86 -4.50
N ILE A 14 -12.65 13.65 -4.70
CA ILE A 14 -11.24 13.32 -4.51
C ILE A 14 -10.59 13.00 -5.87
N SER A 15 -9.50 13.68 -6.21
CA SER A 15 -8.65 13.35 -7.35
C SER A 15 -7.78 12.15 -7.01
N VAL A 16 -7.95 11.05 -7.75
CA VAL A 16 -7.27 9.77 -7.49
C VAL A 16 -6.12 9.57 -8.45
N PHE A 17 -4.89 9.78 -7.98
CA PHE A 17 -3.67 9.48 -8.73
C PHE A 17 -3.29 8.02 -8.55
N GLY A 18 -2.98 7.32 -9.66
CA GLY A 18 -2.75 5.87 -9.64
C GLY A 18 -4.04 5.03 -9.70
N SER A 19 -5.11 5.61 -10.24
CA SER A 19 -6.46 5.05 -10.41
C SER A 19 -6.51 3.71 -11.16
N THR A 20 -5.50 3.38 -11.97
CA THR A 20 -5.42 2.13 -12.76
C THR A 20 -4.62 1.02 -12.06
N GLY A 21 -3.96 1.33 -10.93
CA GLY A 21 -3.25 0.34 -10.11
C GLY A 21 -4.21 -0.57 -9.34
N PHE A 22 -3.68 -1.63 -8.71
CA PHE A 22 -4.48 -2.60 -7.97
C PHE A 22 -5.39 -1.93 -6.91
N ILE A 23 -4.82 -1.19 -5.99
CA ILE A 23 -5.57 -0.54 -4.90
C ILE A 23 -6.39 0.65 -5.45
N GLY A 24 -5.77 1.48 -6.31
CA GLY A 24 -6.43 2.67 -6.85
C GLY A 24 -7.66 2.35 -7.67
N SER A 25 -7.66 1.27 -8.46
CA SER A 25 -8.83 0.86 -9.24
C SER A 25 -10.00 0.38 -8.35
N HIS A 26 -9.69 -0.34 -7.26
CA HIS A 26 -10.70 -0.70 -6.26
C HIS A 26 -11.24 0.53 -5.53
N PHE A 27 -10.37 1.47 -5.18
CA PHE A 27 -10.80 2.72 -4.55
C PHE A 27 -11.75 3.51 -5.47
N VAL A 28 -11.41 3.66 -6.75
CA VAL A 28 -12.29 4.32 -7.74
C VAL A 28 -13.64 3.61 -7.88
N SER A 29 -13.65 2.27 -7.83
CA SER A 29 -14.86 1.47 -8.06
C SER A 29 -15.77 1.36 -6.84
N PHE A 30 -15.23 1.39 -5.63
CA PHE A 30 -15.94 0.99 -4.41
C PHE A 30 -15.91 2.01 -3.27
N SER A 31 -15.18 3.12 -3.40
CA SER A 31 -15.21 4.21 -2.41
C SER A 31 -16.60 4.81 -2.31
N LYS A 32 -16.99 5.16 -1.09
CA LYS A 32 -18.22 5.91 -0.80
C LYS A 32 -18.07 7.41 -1.06
N ASN A 33 -16.85 7.88 -1.26
CA ASN A 33 -16.58 9.28 -1.62
C ASN A 33 -16.79 9.49 -3.12
N PRO A 34 -17.24 10.67 -3.56
CA PRO A 34 -17.16 11.04 -4.97
C PRO A 34 -15.70 11.13 -5.39
N VAL A 35 -15.34 10.45 -6.47
CA VAL A 35 -13.96 10.37 -6.95
C VAL A 35 -13.84 10.74 -8.43
N VAL A 36 -12.72 11.31 -8.82
CA VAL A 36 -12.31 11.49 -10.20
C VAL A 36 -10.96 10.82 -10.43
N ALA A 37 -10.94 9.86 -11.37
CA ALA A 37 -9.74 9.13 -11.75
C ALA A 37 -8.82 10.02 -12.60
N MET A 38 -7.61 10.29 -12.10
CA MET A 38 -6.60 11.03 -12.86
C MET A 38 -5.92 10.10 -13.88
N LYS A 39 -5.68 10.60 -15.09
CA LYS A 39 -4.94 9.88 -16.11
C LYS A 39 -3.45 9.81 -15.76
N ARG A 40 -2.73 8.91 -16.38
CA ARG A 40 -1.33 8.64 -16.06
C ARG A 40 -0.38 9.82 -16.36
N ASP A 41 -0.71 10.62 -17.35
CA ASP A 41 0.03 11.80 -17.82
C ASP A 41 -0.43 13.11 -17.13
N GLU A 42 -1.50 13.06 -16.36
CA GLU A 42 -1.99 14.22 -15.62
C GLU A 42 -1.21 14.38 -14.30
N ILE A 43 -0.60 15.54 -14.10
CA ILE A 43 0.11 15.89 -12.86
C ILE A 43 -0.64 16.90 -12.00
N GLN A 44 -1.73 17.47 -12.50
CA GLN A 44 -2.49 18.53 -11.86
C GLN A 44 -3.86 18.01 -11.42
N SER A 45 -4.18 18.12 -10.12
CA SER A 45 -5.46 17.65 -9.61
C SER A 45 -6.62 18.49 -10.10
N LEU A 46 -7.78 17.87 -10.27
CA LEU A 46 -9.02 18.54 -10.61
C LEU A 46 -9.76 19.05 -9.37
N THR A 47 -9.39 18.59 -8.17
CA THR A 47 -10.05 18.87 -6.90
C THR A 47 -9.06 19.27 -5.81
N LYS A 48 -9.58 19.87 -4.72
CA LYS A 48 -8.77 20.24 -3.55
C LYS A 48 -8.33 19.05 -2.70
N ARG A 49 -8.93 17.87 -2.90
CA ARG A 49 -8.61 16.63 -2.16
C ARG A 49 -7.93 15.66 -3.10
N ILE A 50 -6.77 15.18 -2.71
CA ILE A 50 -5.98 14.22 -3.48
C ILE A 50 -5.79 12.95 -2.66
N ILE A 51 -5.93 11.79 -3.31
CA ILE A 51 -5.33 10.54 -2.85
C ILE A 51 -4.31 10.06 -3.86
N TYR A 52 -3.09 9.76 -3.38
CA TYR A 52 -1.95 9.42 -4.22
C TYR A 52 -1.49 8.00 -3.98
N PHE A 53 -1.76 7.12 -4.94
CA PHE A 53 -1.37 5.69 -4.93
C PHE A 53 -0.14 5.40 -5.77
N ILE A 54 0.34 6.35 -6.60
CA ILE A 54 1.47 6.09 -7.50
C ILE A 54 2.71 5.80 -6.67
N GLY A 55 3.41 4.73 -7.02
CA GLY A 55 4.66 4.34 -6.40
C GLY A 55 5.16 3.02 -6.95
N THR A 56 6.44 2.79 -6.78
CA THR A 56 7.03 1.46 -6.92
C THR A 56 6.57 0.56 -5.76
N ASN A 57 6.85 -0.72 -5.78
CA ASN A 57 6.22 -1.66 -4.86
C ASN A 57 7.15 -2.76 -4.30
N HIS A 58 8.45 -2.72 -4.60
CA HIS A 58 9.42 -3.67 -4.05
C HIS A 58 10.85 -3.15 -4.11
N ASN A 59 11.71 -3.67 -3.22
CA ASN A 59 13.11 -3.27 -3.11
C ASN A 59 14.03 -3.86 -4.22
N TYR A 60 13.52 -4.70 -5.12
CA TYR A 60 14.32 -5.33 -6.17
C TYR A 60 14.54 -4.45 -7.40
N ASN A 61 13.87 -3.30 -7.50
CA ASN A 61 14.00 -2.36 -8.63
C ASN A 61 15.44 -1.92 -8.83
N VAL A 62 16.21 -1.75 -7.76
CA VAL A 62 17.60 -1.32 -7.80
C VAL A 62 18.50 -2.22 -8.65
N LEU A 63 18.16 -3.50 -8.79
CA LEU A 63 18.92 -4.47 -9.61
C LEU A 63 18.72 -4.26 -11.11
N GLU A 64 17.61 -3.64 -11.51
CA GLU A 64 17.24 -3.44 -12.92
C GLU A 64 17.34 -1.96 -13.32
N ASN A 65 16.88 -1.08 -12.44
CA ASN A 65 16.91 0.38 -12.64
C ASN A 65 17.02 1.09 -11.29
N TYR A 66 18.21 1.48 -10.90
CA TYR A 66 18.50 2.12 -9.60
C TYR A 66 17.89 3.52 -9.42
N LEU A 67 17.47 4.19 -10.52
CA LEU A 67 16.78 5.48 -10.47
C LEU A 67 15.26 5.38 -10.37
N LEU A 68 14.68 4.21 -10.64
CA LEU A 68 13.23 4.06 -10.76
C LEU A 68 12.48 4.50 -9.49
N ASP A 69 12.96 4.06 -8.32
CA ASP A 69 12.32 4.40 -7.04
C ASP A 69 12.38 5.91 -6.76
N VAL A 70 13.49 6.56 -7.10
CA VAL A 70 13.65 8.02 -6.95
C VAL A 70 12.72 8.77 -7.91
N GLN A 71 12.72 8.40 -9.18
CA GLN A 71 11.91 9.06 -10.20
C GLN A 71 10.41 8.95 -9.91
N VAL A 72 9.93 7.74 -9.56
CA VAL A 72 8.51 7.50 -9.35
C VAL A 72 8.03 7.98 -8.00
N ASN A 73 8.76 7.64 -6.92
CA ASN A 73 8.28 7.89 -5.56
C ASN A 73 8.54 9.34 -5.09
N LEU A 74 9.54 10.02 -5.65
CA LEU A 74 9.93 11.37 -5.22
C LEU A 74 9.68 12.41 -6.29
N VAL A 75 10.34 12.31 -7.45
CA VAL A 75 10.28 13.36 -8.49
C VAL A 75 8.86 13.55 -8.97
N HIS A 76 8.22 12.49 -9.46
CA HIS A 76 6.84 12.57 -9.96
C HIS A 76 5.85 12.99 -8.87
N PHE A 77 6.03 12.53 -7.63
CA PHE A 77 5.18 12.96 -6.51
C PHE A 77 5.27 14.46 -6.26
N LEU A 78 6.48 15.02 -6.22
CA LEU A 78 6.69 16.47 -6.04
C LEU A 78 6.15 17.30 -7.20
N GLU A 79 6.26 16.80 -8.45
CA GLU A 79 5.63 17.44 -9.62
C GLU A 79 4.11 17.54 -9.45
N VAL A 80 3.45 16.44 -9.03
CA VAL A 80 2.00 16.43 -8.77
C VAL A 80 1.62 17.40 -7.64
N LEU A 81 2.38 17.41 -6.55
CA LEU A 81 2.13 18.33 -5.44
C LEU A 81 2.22 19.79 -5.88
N ASN A 82 3.31 20.16 -6.57
CA ASN A 82 3.52 21.54 -6.98
C ASN A 82 2.52 21.99 -8.04
N ALA A 83 2.23 21.16 -9.05
CA ALA A 83 1.24 21.47 -10.07
C ALA A 83 -0.17 21.63 -9.49
N SER A 84 -0.55 20.77 -8.53
CA SER A 84 -1.86 20.84 -7.88
C SER A 84 -2.00 22.05 -6.96
N ARG A 85 -0.96 22.41 -6.20
CA ARG A 85 -0.96 23.58 -5.32
C ARG A 85 -1.14 24.90 -6.07
N THR A 86 -0.64 25.01 -7.29
CA THR A 86 -0.80 26.23 -8.08
C THR A 86 -2.27 26.51 -8.43
N LEU A 87 -3.13 25.47 -8.50
CA LEU A 87 -4.56 25.60 -8.73
C LEU A 87 -5.37 25.71 -7.43
N HIS A 88 -4.93 25.02 -6.38
CA HIS A 88 -5.71 24.88 -5.15
C HIS A 88 -4.91 25.37 -3.94
N LYS A 89 -5.26 26.57 -3.43
CA LYS A 89 -4.61 27.15 -2.24
C LYS A 89 -4.85 26.35 -0.95
N GLU A 90 -5.96 25.59 -0.89
CA GLU A 90 -6.37 24.77 0.25
C GLU A 90 -6.32 23.28 -0.16
N LEU A 91 -5.14 22.77 -0.45
CA LEU A 91 -4.95 21.38 -0.87
C LEU A 91 -4.88 20.45 0.34
N GLU A 92 -5.58 19.33 0.26
CA GLU A 92 -5.54 18.23 1.21
C GLU A 92 -4.98 16.99 0.49
N ILE A 93 -3.84 16.47 0.96
CA ILE A 93 -3.11 15.38 0.29
C ILE A 93 -3.11 14.15 1.17
N THR A 94 -3.62 13.03 0.66
CA THR A 94 -3.49 11.72 1.28
C THR A 94 -2.48 10.88 0.51
N LEU A 95 -1.31 10.64 1.11
CA LEU A 95 -0.25 9.80 0.55
C LEU A 95 -0.42 8.36 1.03
N VAL A 96 -0.56 7.41 0.11
CA VAL A 96 -0.52 5.99 0.43
C VAL A 96 0.94 5.54 0.44
N SER A 97 1.45 5.32 1.65
CA SER A 97 2.78 4.82 1.96
C SER A 97 2.75 3.31 2.22
N SER A 98 3.73 2.78 2.93
CA SER A 98 3.89 1.34 3.17
C SER A 98 4.45 1.06 4.55
N TRP A 99 4.09 -0.08 5.14
CA TRP A 99 4.72 -0.60 6.35
C TRP A 99 6.24 -0.79 6.25
N PHE A 100 6.78 -0.93 5.05
CA PHE A 100 8.23 -1.07 4.81
C PHE A 100 9.06 0.11 5.32
N VAL A 101 8.45 1.27 5.55
CA VAL A 101 9.15 2.45 6.09
C VAL A 101 9.65 2.24 7.53
N TYR A 102 9.03 1.32 8.28
CA TYR A 102 9.44 1.03 9.65
C TYR A 102 10.82 0.33 9.72
N GLY A 103 11.14 -0.51 8.72
CA GLY A 103 12.37 -1.29 8.72
C GLY A 103 12.40 -2.35 9.82
N ASP A 104 13.58 -2.62 10.38
CA ASP A 104 13.75 -3.49 11.53
C ASP A 104 13.41 -2.70 12.81
N GLY A 105 12.34 -3.06 13.49
CA GLY A 105 11.85 -2.39 14.70
C GLY A 105 11.01 -3.33 15.56
N GLU A 106 10.54 -2.82 16.69
CA GLU A 106 9.62 -3.55 17.55
C GLU A 106 8.24 -3.69 16.90
N ILE A 107 7.68 -4.88 16.95
CA ILE A 107 6.35 -5.20 16.42
C ILE A 107 5.36 -5.43 17.57
N PRO A 108 4.08 -5.01 17.45
CA PRO A 108 3.46 -4.33 16.31
C PRO A 108 4.02 -2.92 16.05
N TYR A 109 4.14 -2.53 14.78
CA TYR A 109 4.59 -1.19 14.43
C TYR A 109 3.55 -0.13 14.78
N LYS A 110 3.93 0.88 15.54
CA LYS A 110 3.11 2.04 15.89
C LYS A 110 3.45 3.24 15.03
N GLU A 111 2.48 4.11 14.74
CA GLU A 111 2.69 5.31 13.91
C GLU A 111 3.73 6.25 14.50
N SER A 112 3.86 6.28 15.83
CA SER A 112 4.85 7.10 16.56
C SER A 112 6.26 6.53 16.56
N GLN A 113 6.45 5.29 16.09
CA GLN A 113 7.73 4.61 16.11
C GLN A 113 8.72 5.22 15.12
N HIS A 114 9.99 5.26 15.50
CA HIS A 114 11.07 5.65 14.61
C HIS A 114 11.14 4.70 13.40
N CYS A 115 11.24 5.29 12.21
CA CYS A 115 11.38 4.55 10.95
C CYS A 115 12.86 4.35 10.61
N ASN A 116 13.23 3.12 10.26
CA ASN A 116 14.57 2.75 9.82
C ASN A 116 14.49 1.89 8.53
N PRO A 117 14.05 2.47 7.40
CA PRO A 117 13.76 1.74 6.18
C PRO A 117 15.01 1.10 5.59
N LYS A 118 14.83 -0.10 4.98
CA LYS A 118 15.89 -0.87 4.30
C LYS A 118 15.59 -0.90 2.80
N GLY A 119 16.60 -0.68 1.97
CA GLY A 119 16.47 -0.74 0.51
C GLY A 119 15.79 0.50 -0.11
N PHE A 120 15.96 0.65 -1.42
CA PHE A 120 15.61 1.87 -2.18
C PHE A 120 14.12 2.20 -2.13
N TYR A 121 13.27 1.21 -2.33
CA TYR A 121 11.82 1.40 -2.27
C TYR A 121 11.37 1.96 -0.93
N SER A 122 11.74 1.32 0.16
CA SER A 122 11.32 1.73 1.50
C SER A 122 11.92 3.07 1.93
N ILE A 123 13.19 3.34 1.57
CA ILE A 123 13.83 4.62 1.82
C ILE A 123 13.12 5.74 1.06
N THR A 124 12.84 5.56 -0.23
CA THR A 124 12.16 6.59 -1.03
C THR A 124 10.71 6.79 -0.61
N LYS A 125 10.00 5.74 -0.16
CA LYS A 125 8.65 5.89 0.44
C LYS A 125 8.70 6.72 1.72
N TYR A 126 9.64 6.46 2.61
CA TYR A 126 9.81 7.25 3.83
C TYR A 126 10.24 8.70 3.54
N THR A 127 11.16 8.88 2.58
CA THR A 127 11.55 10.23 2.10
C THR A 127 10.35 10.99 1.54
N ALA A 128 9.44 10.34 0.81
CA ALA A 128 8.22 10.96 0.32
C ALA A 128 7.30 11.43 1.47
N GLU A 129 7.20 10.65 2.56
CA GLU A 129 6.48 11.08 3.78
C GLU A 129 7.08 12.35 4.38
N MET A 130 8.40 12.39 4.57
CA MET A 130 9.11 13.54 5.12
C MET A 130 8.99 14.78 4.23
N LEU A 131 9.13 14.61 2.90
CA LEU A 131 8.97 15.69 1.94
C LEU A 131 7.54 16.23 1.94
N LEU A 132 6.51 15.37 2.02
CA LEU A 132 5.12 15.79 2.11
C LEU A 132 4.87 16.64 3.37
N GLN A 133 5.35 16.19 4.54
CA GLN A 133 5.20 16.91 5.80
C GLN A 133 5.85 18.30 5.74
N SER A 134 7.10 18.34 5.24
CA SER A 134 7.83 19.59 5.05
C SER A 134 7.14 20.52 4.06
N TYR A 135 6.69 19.99 2.92
CA TYR A 135 5.97 20.75 1.90
C TYR A 135 4.67 21.35 2.42
N CYS A 136 3.86 20.54 3.10
CA CYS A 136 2.60 21.02 3.69
C CYS A 136 2.83 22.09 4.75
N LYS A 137 3.82 21.92 5.62
CA LYS A 137 4.21 22.93 6.62
C LYS A 137 4.66 24.24 5.96
N THR A 138 5.45 24.15 4.89
CA THR A 138 5.98 25.34 4.17
C THR A 138 4.86 26.15 3.50
N PHE A 139 3.86 25.48 2.95
CA PHE A 139 2.82 26.12 2.15
C PHE A 139 1.45 26.21 2.84
N GLY A 140 1.35 25.85 4.13
CA GLY A 140 0.09 25.90 4.89
C GLY A 140 -0.97 24.93 4.38
N LEU A 141 -0.55 23.75 3.90
CA LEU A 141 -1.41 22.71 3.37
C LEU A 141 -1.64 21.59 4.39
N ASN A 142 -2.60 20.73 4.12
CA ASN A 142 -2.93 19.61 4.98
C ASN A 142 -2.59 18.28 4.33
N TYR A 143 -2.21 17.29 5.16
CA TYR A 143 -1.90 15.96 4.68
C TYR A 143 -2.50 14.85 5.57
N ARG A 144 -2.55 13.64 5.01
CA ARG A 144 -2.59 12.36 5.72
C ARG A 144 -1.59 11.41 5.09
N ILE A 145 -0.99 10.55 5.89
CA ILE A 145 -0.07 9.50 5.43
C ILE A 145 -0.65 8.17 5.88
N ILE A 146 -0.80 7.24 4.95
CA ILE A 146 -1.33 5.90 5.21
C ILE A 146 -0.22 4.88 5.04
N ARG A 147 0.26 4.29 6.13
CA ARG A 147 1.21 3.18 6.10
C ARG A 147 0.44 1.87 5.98
N LEU A 148 0.44 1.34 4.76
CA LEU A 148 -0.41 0.23 4.37
C LEU A 148 0.30 -1.11 4.59
N GLY A 149 -0.42 -2.12 5.12
CA GLY A 149 0.00 -3.51 5.24
C GLY A 149 0.13 -4.22 3.89
N ASN A 150 0.29 -5.55 3.91
CA ASN A 150 0.34 -6.33 2.67
C ASN A 150 -1.07 -6.56 2.13
N VAL A 151 -1.38 -5.93 1.01
CA VAL A 151 -2.71 -6.00 0.42
C VAL A 151 -2.86 -7.25 -0.44
N PHE A 152 -3.95 -7.98 -0.24
CA PHE A 152 -4.34 -9.09 -1.09
C PHE A 152 -5.80 -8.92 -1.56
N GLY A 153 -6.19 -9.64 -2.60
CA GLY A 153 -7.55 -9.60 -3.14
C GLY A 153 -7.57 -9.77 -4.66
N PRO A 154 -8.76 -9.90 -5.26
CA PRO A 154 -8.91 -10.07 -6.71
C PRO A 154 -8.47 -8.82 -7.47
N GLY A 155 -8.14 -8.98 -8.76
CA GLY A 155 -7.86 -7.85 -9.65
C GLY A 155 -6.41 -7.33 -9.69
N ASP A 156 -5.47 -7.89 -8.92
CA ASP A 156 -4.04 -7.57 -9.12
C ASP A 156 -3.52 -8.23 -10.40
N LYS A 157 -3.26 -7.40 -11.42
CA LYS A 157 -2.82 -7.85 -12.76
C LYS A 157 -1.30 -8.09 -12.86
N SER A 158 -0.52 -7.65 -11.87
CA SER A 158 0.94 -7.66 -11.92
C SER A 158 1.59 -8.48 -10.81
N ILE A 159 1.00 -9.64 -10.51
CA ILE A 159 1.49 -10.56 -9.48
C ILE A 159 2.78 -11.24 -9.94
N SER A 160 3.80 -11.23 -9.09
CA SER A 160 5.07 -11.93 -9.30
C SER A 160 5.70 -12.32 -7.96
N SER A 161 6.78 -13.11 -8.01
CA SER A 161 7.55 -13.46 -6.81
C SER A 161 8.17 -12.25 -6.09
N LYS A 162 8.38 -11.13 -6.80
CA LYS A 162 8.90 -9.87 -6.27
C LYS A 162 7.79 -8.96 -5.74
N LYS A 163 6.59 -9.06 -6.33
CA LYS A 163 5.42 -8.26 -6.01
C LYS A 163 4.24 -9.16 -5.64
N ASN A 164 3.65 -8.94 -4.47
CA ASN A 164 2.54 -9.74 -3.96
C ASN A 164 2.84 -11.25 -3.92
N ALA A 165 3.94 -11.59 -3.23
CA ALA A 165 4.43 -12.95 -3.13
C ALA A 165 3.36 -13.95 -2.63
N LEU A 166 2.47 -13.53 -1.72
CA LEU A 166 1.38 -14.38 -1.25
C LEU A 166 0.51 -14.88 -2.41
N GLN A 167 -0.04 -13.96 -3.20
CA GLN A 167 -0.93 -14.33 -4.31
C GLN A 167 -0.19 -15.12 -5.41
N PHE A 168 1.09 -14.82 -5.64
CA PHE A 168 1.92 -15.59 -6.55
C PHE A 168 2.05 -17.05 -6.09
N LEU A 169 2.34 -17.29 -4.82
CA LEU A 169 2.48 -18.61 -4.25
C LEU A 169 1.14 -19.38 -4.19
N ILE A 170 0.05 -18.70 -3.85
CA ILE A 170 -1.30 -19.27 -3.88
C ILE A 170 -1.67 -19.76 -5.27
N ARG A 171 -1.42 -18.96 -6.32
CA ARG A 171 -1.68 -19.38 -7.70
C ARG A 171 -0.87 -20.63 -8.10
N ARG A 172 0.34 -20.76 -7.65
CA ARG A 172 1.15 -21.96 -7.88
C ARG A 172 0.58 -23.18 -7.18
N ILE A 173 0.18 -23.04 -5.91
CA ILE A 173 -0.48 -24.12 -5.16
C ILE A 173 -1.76 -24.57 -5.85
N GLN A 174 -2.59 -23.64 -6.35
CA GLN A 174 -3.81 -23.96 -7.10
C GLN A 174 -3.55 -24.76 -8.39
N ARG A 175 -2.37 -24.57 -8.99
CA ARG A 175 -1.93 -25.34 -10.19
C ARG A 175 -1.19 -26.62 -9.86
N ASN A 176 -1.12 -27.03 -8.60
CA ASN A 176 -0.32 -28.15 -8.11
C ASN A 176 1.19 -28.01 -8.42
N GLU A 177 1.68 -26.77 -8.58
CA GLU A 177 3.10 -26.49 -8.79
C GLU A 177 3.83 -26.44 -7.45
N SER A 178 5.02 -27.02 -7.36
CA SER A 178 5.87 -26.91 -6.16
C SER A 178 6.31 -25.46 -5.93
N ILE A 179 6.40 -25.07 -4.67
CA ILE A 179 6.84 -23.73 -4.24
C ILE A 179 8.05 -23.82 -3.33
N ASP A 180 8.91 -22.81 -3.42
CA ASP A 180 10.07 -22.64 -2.57
C ASP A 180 9.85 -21.45 -1.62
N LEU A 181 10.02 -21.67 -0.33
CA LEU A 181 9.92 -20.65 0.70
C LEU A 181 11.27 -20.42 1.36
N TYR A 182 11.70 -19.17 1.46
CA TYR A 182 12.89 -18.84 2.24
C TYR A 182 12.65 -19.19 3.71
N GLU A 183 13.60 -19.91 4.33
CA GLU A 183 13.52 -20.41 5.71
C GLU A 183 12.18 -21.14 6.01
N GLY A 184 11.66 -21.89 5.01
CA GLY A 184 10.37 -22.58 5.14
C GLY A 184 9.15 -21.67 5.31
N GLY A 185 9.30 -20.38 5.02
CA GLY A 185 8.23 -19.37 5.17
C GLY A 185 8.06 -18.89 6.62
N ASP A 186 9.07 -19.09 7.48
CA ASP A 186 9.03 -18.57 8.87
C ASP A 186 9.19 -17.05 8.91
N ILE A 187 8.19 -16.37 8.40
CA ILE A 187 8.06 -14.91 8.38
C ILE A 187 6.66 -14.50 8.81
N ILE A 188 6.58 -13.41 9.55
CA ILE A 188 5.30 -12.81 9.95
C ILE A 188 4.98 -11.64 9.04
N ARG A 189 3.72 -11.57 8.59
CA ARG A 189 3.19 -10.46 7.79
C ARG A 189 1.80 -10.06 8.28
N ASP A 190 1.45 -8.80 8.02
CA ASP A 190 0.10 -8.28 8.16
C ASP A 190 -0.54 -8.28 6.78
N PHE A 191 -1.60 -9.06 6.60
CA PHE A 191 -2.35 -9.13 5.35
C PHE A 191 -3.72 -8.51 5.51
N ILE A 192 -4.05 -7.58 4.61
CA ILE A 192 -5.35 -6.91 4.57
C ILE A 192 -6.00 -7.09 3.20
N HIS A 193 -7.30 -7.43 3.18
CA HIS A 193 -8.03 -7.55 1.92
C HIS A 193 -8.27 -6.18 1.29
N VAL A 194 -8.20 -6.11 -0.05
CA VAL A 194 -8.34 -4.83 -0.79
C VAL A 194 -9.67 -4.13 -0.52
N THR A 195 -10.75 -4.85 -0.26
CA THR A 195 -12.05 -4.29 0.14
C THR A 195 -11.95 -3.57 1.49
N ASP A 196 -11.27 -4.18 2.47
CA ASP A 196 -11.06 -3.56 3.79
C ASP A 196 -10.13 -2.35 3.68
N VAL A 197 -9.17 -2.37 2.75
CA VAL A 197 -8.35 -1.18 2.43
C VAL A 197 -9.21 -0.02 1.96
N VAL A 198 -10.13 -0.25 1.01
CA VAL A 198 -11.04 0.81 0.53
C VAL A 198 -11.91 1.35 1.67
N HIS A 199 -12.47 0.46 2.50
CA HIS A 199 -13.25 0.86 3.68
C HIS A 199 -12.43 1.69 4.68
N GLY A 200 -11.20 1.24 4.99
CA GLY A 200 -10.30 1.98 5.89
C GLY A 200 -9.91 3.35 5.34
N LEU A 201 -9.63 3.45 4.05
CA LEU A 201 -9.35 4.72 3.38
C LEU A 201 -10.55 5.67 3.45
N ASP A 202 -11.77 5.19 3.21
CA ASP A 202 -12.99 6.00 3.34
C ASP A 202 -13.19 6.53 4.77
N LEU A 203 -12.94 5.70 5.78
CA LEU A 203 -13.01 6.14 7.17
C LEU A 203 -11.97 7.21 7.49
N ILE A 204 -10.72 7.00 7.07
CA ILE A 204 -9.64 7.97 7.29
C ILE A 204 -9.98 9.29 6.58
N LEU A 205 -10.38 9.26 5.32
CA LEU A 205 -10.69 10.45 4.53
C LEU A 205 -11.84 11.28 5.10
N ASN A 206 -12.80 10.65 5.80
CA ASN A 206 -14.01 11.30 6.29
C ASN A 206 -14.02 11.60 7.78
N LYS A 207 -13.29 10.83 8.61
CA LYS A 207 -13.38 10.91 10.07
C LYS A 207 -12.07 11.25 10.76
N SER A 208 -10.93 11.15 10.08
CA SER A 208 -9.64 11.30 10.74
C SER A 208 -9.20 12.76 10.80
N GLU A 209 -8.33 13.05 11.76
CA GLU A 209 -7.63 14.34 11.85
C GLU A 209 -6.66 14.52 10.67
N LEU A 210 -6.46 15.77 10.29
CA LEU A 210 -5.45 16.20 9.33
C LEU A 210 -4.05 16.19 9.97
N ASN A 211 -3.03 16.18 9.13
CA ASN A 211 -1.62 16.22 9.53
C ASN A 211 -1.20 15.04 10.43
N GLN A 212 -1.76 13.87 10.13
CA GLN A 212 -1.56 12.64 10.88
C GLN A 212 -1.10 11.49 9.98
N ILE A 213 -0.46 10.50 10.64
CA ILE A 213 -0.10 9.22 10.05
C ILE A 213 -1.06 8.16 10.60
N TYR A 214 -1.50 7.23 9.74
CA TYR A 214 -2.35 6.10 10.09
C TYR A 214 -1.77 4.80 9.55
N ASN A 215 -1.70 3.79 10.39
CA ASN A 215 -1.49 2.41 9.96
C ASN A 215 -2.82 1.85 9.43
N LEU A 216 -2.76 1.21 8.27
CA LEU A 216 -3.91 0.51 7.68
C LEU A 216 -3.49 -0.93 7.35
N GLY A 217 -3.82 -1.83 8.24
CA GLY A 217 -3.56 -3.27 8.18
C GLY A 217 -4.66 -4.05 8.87
N SER A 218 -4.51 -5.36 8.94
CA SER A 218 -5.40 -6.21 9.77
C SER A 218 -5.06 -6.12 11.26
N GLY A 219 -3.80 -5.84 11.58
CA GLY A 219 -3.27 -5.94 12.94
C GLY A 219 -3.06 -7.40 13.40
N VAL A 220 -3.19 -8.36 12.50
CA VAL A 220 -3.07 -9.80 12.82
C VAL A 220 -1.74 -10.35 12.30
N PRO A 221 -0.84 -10.80 13.21
CA PRO A 221 0.42 -11.42 12.81
C PRO A 221 0.17 -12.79 12.15
N THR A 222 0.40 -12.88 10.86
CA THR A 222 0.18 -14.10 10.08
C THR A 222 1.50 -14.74 9.66
N ASN A 223 1.77 -15.98 10.09
CA ASN A 223 2.92 -16.75 9.61
C ASN A 223 2.64 -17.28 8.21
N MET A 224 3.42 -16.82 7.23
CA MET A 224 3.20 -17.10 5.83
C MET A 224 3.37 -18.59 5.48
N GLY A 225 4.37 -19.27 6.06
CA GLY A 225 4.59 -20.69 5.82
C GLY A 225 3.46 -21.57 6.36
N LYS A 226 2.94 -21.25 7.55
CA LYS A 226 1.76 -21.96 8.11
C LYS A 226 0.54 -21.75 7.23
N LEU A 227 0.23 -20.52 6.87
CA LEU A 227 -0.91 -20.17 6.01
C LEU A 227 -0.87 -20.95 4.68
N LEU A 228 0.28 -21.01 4.00
CA LEU A 228 0.42 -21.69 2.71
C LEU A 228 0.28 -23.21 2.84
N LYS A 229 0.81 -23.81 3.92
CA LYS A 229 0.65 -25.24 4.21
C LYS A 229 -0.80 -25.61 4.52
N GLU A 230 -1.50 -24.79 5.31
CA GLU A 230 -2.93 -24.96 5.60
C GLU A 230 -3.75 -24.85 4.32
N TYR A 231 -3.49 -23.84 3.50
CA TYR A 231 -4.16 -23.67 2.21
C TYR A 231 -3.96 -24.87 1.27
N ALA A 232 -2.73 -25.34 1.11
CA ALA A 232 -2.44 -26.51 0.27
C ALA A 232 -3.17 -27.77 0.77
N LYS A 233 -3.21 -28.00 2.08
CA LYS A 233 -3.94 -29.11 2.70
C LYS A 233 -5.45 -29.02 2.47
N GLU A 234 -6.07 -27.87 2.71
CA GLU A 234 -7.52 -27.67 2.58
C GLU A 234 -8.01 -27.71 1.12
N THR A 235 -7.12 -27.40 0.17
CA THR A 235 -7.41 -27.49 -1.26
C THR A 235 -7.03 -28.84 -1.87
N ASN A 236 -6.52 -29.78 -1.07
CA ASN A 236 -5.99 -31.06 -1.53
C ASN A 236 -4.95 -30.90 -2.66
N SER A 237 -4.14 -29.85 -2.59
CA SER A 237 -3.11 -29.61 -3.59
C SER A 237 -1.94 -30.61 -3.46
N GLY A 238 -1.48 -31.12 -4.60
CA GLY A 238 -0.27 -31.95 -4.70
C GLY A 238 1.05 -31.15 -4.64
N SER A 239 1.02 -29.86 -4.38
CA SER A 239 2.19 -28.98 -4.34
C SER A 239 3.17 -29.37 -3.23
N LEU A 240 4.45 -29.51 -3.58
CA LEU A 240 5.52 -29.62 -2.58
C LEU A 240 5.92 -28.22 -2.11
N ILE A 241 6.04 -28.06 -0.80
CA ILE A 241 6.48 -26.79 -0.18
C ILE A 241 7.89 -27.01 0.37
N ASN A 242 8.87 -26.51 -0.39
CA ASN A 242 10.29 -26.67 -0.08
C ASN A 242 10.81 -25.50 0.76
N SER A 243 11.81 -25.76 1.59
CA SER A 243 12.58 -24.73 2.27
C SER A 243 13.86 -24.42 1.51
N LYS A 244 14.17 -23.12 1.34
CA LYS A 244 15.42 -22.64 0.75
C LYS A 244 16.09 -21.62 1.67
N ALA A 245 17.41 -21.54 1.59
CA ALA A 245 18.17 -20.48 2.25
C ALA A 245 17.80 -19.10 1.65
N THR A 246 17.76 -18.09 2.51
CA THR A 246 17.48 -16.72 2.09
C THR A 246 18.71 -16.14 1.36
N PRO A 247 18.56 -15.58 0.13
CA PRO A 247 19.65 -14.90 -0.55
C PRO A 247 20.14 -13.69 0.26
N GLU A 248 21.45 -13.43 0.22
CA GLU A 248 22.07 -12.32 0.95
C GLU A 248 21.40 -10.95 0.62
N PHE A 249 21.18 -10.65 -0.65
CA PHE A 249 20.47 -9.44 -1.07
C PHE A 249 19.11 -9.28 -0.37
N HIS A 250 18.37 -10.40 -0.25
CA HIS A 250 17.05 -10.37 0.41
C HIS A 250 17.17 -10.01 1.89
N THR A 251 18.18 -10.53 2.61
CA THR A 251 18.39 -10.22 4.04
C THR A 251 18.76 -8.76 4.26
N VAL A 252 19.46 -8.14 3.31
CA VAL A 252 19.84 -6.72 3.37
C VAL A 252 18.64 -5.80 3.19
N VAL A 253 17.74 -6.09 2.22
CA VAL A 253 16.69 -5.14 1.81
C VAL A 253 15.29 -5.47 2.34
N GLN A 254 15.12 -6.62 2.98
CA GLN A 254 13.82 -7.07 3.49
C GLN A 254 13.80 -7.09 5.03
N VAL A 255 12.60 -7.01 5.56
CA VAL A 255 12.30 -7.15 6.99
C VAL A 255 11.74 -8.55 7.22
N LYS A 256 12.24 -9.27 8.24
CA LYS A 256 11.79 -10.64 8.50
C LYS A 256 10.36 -10.68 9.01
N ASN A 257 10.04 -9.92 10.05
CA ASN A 257 8.73 -9.94 10.71
C ASN A 257 8.13 -8.54 10.75
N ALA A 258 6.85 -8.43 10.36
CA ALA A 258 6.15 -7.16 10.32
C ALA A 258 4.64 -7.36 10.49
N TYR A 259 4.03 -6.61 11.41
CA TYR A 259 2.60 -6.36 11.46
C TYR A 259 2.34 -5.02 12.16
N LEU A 260 1.19 -4.44 11.89
CA LEU A 260 0.86 -3.07 12.28
C LEU A 260 0.04 -3.04 13.55
N ASP A 261 0.30 -2.08 14.41
CA ASP A 261 -0.67 -1.64 15.39
C ASP A 261 -1.77 -0.86 14.65
N THR A 262 -3.01 -1.25 14.86
CA THR A 262 -4.18 -0.66 14.17
C THR A 262 -5.15 0.01 15.14
N GLU A 263 -4.74 0.26 16.38
CA GLU A 263 -5.59 0.87 17.41
C GLU A 263 -6.13 2.25 16.95
N LYS A 264 -5.25 3.06 16.36
CA LYS A 264 -5.60 4.41 15.87
C LYS A 264 -6.70 4.39 14.80
N ILE A 265 -6.64 3.52 13.83
CA ILE A 265 -7.70 3.42 12.81
C ILE A 265 -8.95 2.74 13.37
N ARG A 266 -8.83 1.78 14.28
CA ARG A 266 -9.96 1.14 14.96
C ARG A 266 -10.77 2.15 15.78
N SER A 267 -10.14 3.17 16.36
CA SER A 267 -10.85 4.25 17.07
C SER A 267 -11.77 5.06 16.16
N LEU A 268 -11.57 5.02 14.83
CA LEU A 268 -12.46 5.63 13.83
C LEU A 268 -13.66 4.73 13.47
N GLY A 269 -13.73 3.50 14.02
CA GLY A 269 -14.75 2.49 13.72
C GLY A 269 -14.34 1.51 12.61
N PHE A 270 -13.03 1.33 12.38
CA PHE A 270 -12.53 0.35 11.41
C PHE A 270 -12.57 -1.06 11.98
N GLU A 271 -13.13 -1.99 11.21
CA GLU A 271 -13.14 -3.41 11.49
C GLU A 271 -12.77 -4.19 10.22
N ILE A 272 -12.10 -5.32 10.39
CA ILE A 272 -11.79 -6.24 9.28
C ILE A 272 -13.04 -7.07 8.97
N SER A 273 -13.50 -6.98 7.72
CA SER A 273 -14.63 -7.74 7.22
C SER A 273 -14.24 -9.03 6.49
N LEU A 274 -13.06 -9.02 5.88
CA LEU A 274 -12.52 -10.14 5.11
C LEU A 274 -11.13 -10.57 5.66
N PRO A 275 -11.10 -11.27 6.82
CA PRO A 275 -9.84 -11.73 7.39
C PRO A 275 -9.15 -12.73 6.47
N ILE A 276 -7.82 -12.76 6.49
CA ILE A 276 -7.08 -13.74 5.72
C ILE A 276 -7.39 -15.16 6.22
N SER A 277 -7.80 -16.02 5.29
CA SER A 277 -8.14 -17.42 5.53
C SER A 277 -8.04 -18.21 4.23
N SER A 278 -8.05 -19.52 4.32
CA SER A 278 -8.09 -20.36 3.13
C SER A 278 -9.31 -20.06 2.24
N GLN A 279 -10.44 -19.67 2.83
CA GLN A 279 -11.63 -19.31 2.06
C GLN A 279 -11.41 -18.01 1.28
N THR A 280 -10.96 -16.93 1.92
CA THR A 280 -10.70 -15.66 1.23
C THR A 280 -9.57 -15.77 0.19
N LEU A 281 -8.66 -16.75 0.35
CA LEU A 281 -7.62 -17.04 -0.62
C LEU A 281 -8.11 -17.84 -1.85
N LYS A 282 -9.19 -18.61 -1.73
CA LYS A 282 -9.82 -19.32 -2.88
C LYS A 282 -10.41 -18.33 -3.88
N ASP A 283 -10.91 -17.20 -3.41
CA ASP A 283 -11.60 -16.19 -4.22
C ASP A 283 -10.63 -15.24 -4.96
N LEU A 284 -9.32 -15.51 -4.92
CA LEU A 284 -8.29 -14.66 -5.55
C LEU A 284 -8.10 -14.85 -7.06
N LEU A 285 -8.84 -15.72 -7.71
CA LEU A 285 -8.73 -16.05 -9.14
C LEU A 285 -9.69 -15.27 -10.01
#